data_ad33f9ad7a4c8a45312034844919cb0d
#
_entry.id   ad33f9ad7a4c8a45312034844919cb0d
#
_cell.length_a   1.000
_cell.length_b   1.000
_cell.length_c   1.000
_cell.angle_alpha   90.00
_cell.angle_beta   90.00
_cell.angle_gamma   90.00
#
_symmetry.space_group_name_H-M   'P 1'
#
loop_
_entity.id
_entity.type
_entity.pdbx_description
1 polymer ?
#
loop_
_entity_poly.entity_id
_entity_poly.type
_entity_poly.pdbx_seq_one_letter_code
_entity_poly.pdbx_strand_id
1 'polypeptide(L)'
;MAVEDAEKMAFLTPCGVYCYTCMPFGLRNAGATFQRLMHIALGRQLGRNTEAYVDDIVVKSREARTLIQDLEMTFASLRQVNLRLNPEKCVFGVPSGKLLGFLVSHRGIEANPEKIKAI
;
A
#
# COMPACT_ATOMS: atom_id res chain seq x y z
N MET A 1 -1.86 -1.29 16.80
CA MET A 1 -1.65 -0.12 17.71
C MET A 1 -1.10 -0.66 19.01
N ALA A 2 -0.17 0.05 19.67
CA ALA A 2 0.27 -0.32 21.01
C ALA A 2 -0.89 -0.14 22.00
N VAL A 3 -0.97 -1.04 23.01
CA VAL A 3 -2.09 -1.03 23.99
C VAL A 3 -2.11 0.32 24.74
N GLU A 4 -0.97 0.83 25.11
CA GLU A 4 -0.79 2.12 25.79
C GLU A 4 -1.20 3.35 24.97
N ASP A 5 -1.25 3.24 23.64
CA ASP A 5 -1.71 4.29 22.74
C ASP A 5 -3.20 4.18 22.43
N ALA A 6 -3.80 3.01 22.60
CA ALA A 6 -5.21 2.78 22.33
C ALA A 6 -6.12 3.68 23.22
N GLU A 7 -5.75 3.85 24.48
CA GLU A 7 -6.53 4.69 25.41
C GLU A 7 -6.51 6.17 25.05
N LYS A 8 -5.41 6.65 24.44
CA LYS A 8 -5.27 8.04 23.97
C LYS A 8 -6.18 8.35 22.78
N MET A 9 -6.69 7.30 22.12
CA MET A 9 -7.56 7.36 20.96
C MET A 9 -9.00 6.92 21.30
N ALA A 10 -9.33 6.93 22.57
CA ALA A 10 -10.68 6.59 23.04
C ALA A 10 -11.72 7.62 22.55
N PHE A 11 -12.88 7.12 22.21
CA PHE A 11 -14.03 7.92 21.81
C PHE A 11 -15.30 7.49 22.55
N LEU A 12 -16.17 8.46 22.77
CA LEU A 12 -17.42 8.25 23.48
C LEU A 12 -18.53 7.88 22.50
N THR A 13 -19.30 6.86 22.87
CA THR A 13 -20.54 6.48 22.17
C THR A 13 -21.70 6.44 23.16
N PRO A 14 -22.95 6.41 22.68
CA PRO A 14 -24.12 6.23 23.55
C PRO A 14 -24.05 4.95 24.43
N CYS A 15 -23.31 3.94 23.98
CA CYS A 15 -23.15 2.66 24.66
C CYS A 15 -21.92 2.56 25.57
N GLY A 16 -21.07 3.59 25.59
CA GLY A 16 -19.84 3.60 26.42
C GLY A 16 -18.62 4.16 25.69
N VAL A 17 -17.46 4.01 26.32
CA VAL A 17 -16.16 4.42 25.78
C VAL A 17 -15.52 3.27 25.02
N TYR A 18 -15.08 3.53 23.81
CA TYR A 18 -14.42 2.56 22.94
C TYR A 18 -13.05 3.06 22.48
N CYS A 19 -12.16 2.13 22.19
CA CYS A 19 -10.83 2.39 21.64
C CYS A 19 -10.63 1.64 20.34
N TYR A 20 -9.84 2.21 19.44
CA TYR A 20 -9.39 1.50 18.25
C TYR A 20 -8.32 0.46 18.61
N THR A 21 -8.44 -0.75 18.08
CA THR A 21 -7.42 -1.80 18.17
C THR A 21 -6.38 -1.71 17.06
N CYS A 22 -6.72 -1.01 15.97
CA CYS A 22 -5.87 -0.74 14.82
C CYS A 22 -5.70 0.77 14.65
N MET A 23 -4.73 1.18 13.85
CA MET A 23 -4.50 2.59 13.54
C MET A 23 -5.65 3.15 12.69
N PRO A 24 -6.47 4.08 13.22
CA PRO A 24 -7.56 4.67 12.47
C PRO A 24 -7.06 5.76 11.51
N PHE A 25 -7.92 6.15 10.55
CA PHE A 25 -7.68 7.31 9.72
C PHE A 25 -7.66 8.61 10.53
N GLY A 26 -6.93 9.60 10.03
CA GLY A 26 -6.88 10.93 10.62
C GLY A 26 -5.80 11.15 11.67
N LEU A 27 -5.02 10.13 12.02
CA LEU A 27 -3.86 10.31 12.88
C LEU A 27 -2.75 11.07 12.14
N ARG A 28 -2.18 12.08 12.81
CA ARG A 28 -1.14 12.94 12.24
C ARG A 28 0.09 12.17 11.74
N ASN A 29 0.45 11.08 12.39
CA ASN A 29 1.61 10.25 12.08
C ASN A 29 1.27 8.93 11.36
N ALA A 30 0.02 8.74 10.95
CA ALA A 30 -0.43 7.50 10.31
C ALA A 30 0.39 7.18 9.04
N GLY A 31 0.56 8.16 8.16
CA GLY A 31 1.34 8.00 6.93
C GLY A 31 2.79 7.61 7.18
N ALA A 32 3.47 8.28 8.11
CA ALA A 32 4.86 7.95 8.46
C ALA A 32 4.99 6.56 9.08
N THR A 33 4.03 6.15 9.90
CA THR A 33 4.01 4.83 10.54
C THR A 33 3.78 3.74 9.48
N PHE A 34 2.85 3.97 8.55
CA PHE A 34 2.59 3.04 7.45
C PHE A 34 3.81 2.91 6.53
N GLN A 35 4.46 4.03 6.17
CA GLN A 35 5.68 4.03 5.38
C GLN A 35 6.79 3.19 6.05
N ARG A 36 6.96 3.34 7.37
CA ARG A 36 7.91 2.52 8.13
C ARG A 36 7.56 1.04 8.07
N LEU A 37 6.28 0.70 8.18
CA LEU A 37 5.81 -0.69 8.04
C LEU A 37 6.16 -1.26 6.67
N MET A 38 5.97 -0.48 5.59
CA MET A 38 6.35 -0.89 4.24
C MET A 38 7.85 -1.13 4.10
N HIS A 39 8.69 -0.27 4.70
CA HIS A 39 10.13 -0.49 4.72
C HIS A 39 10.54 -1.75 5.48
N ILE A 40 9.87 -2.07 6.58
CA ILE A 40 10.14 -3.29 7.35
C ILE A 40 9.70 -4.53 6.55
N ALA A 41 8.49 -4.50 5.98
CA ALA A 41 7.93 -5.63 5.25
C ALA A 41 8.62 -5.90 3.92
N LEU A 42 8.83 -4.86 3.13
CA LEU A 42 9.25 -4.95 1.73
C LEU A 42 10.69 -4.47 1.48
N GLY A 43 11.45 -4.11 2.50
CA GLY A 43 12.74 -3.43 2.37
C GLY A 43 13.74 -4.12 1.44
N ARG A 44 13.73 -5.47 1.39
CA ARG A 44 14.58 -6.25 0.46
C ARG A 44 14.13 -6.17 -1.00
N GLN A 45 12.89 -5.79 -1.25
CA GLN A 45 12.25 -5.77 -2.57
C GLN A 45 12.07 -4.35 -3.11
N LEU A 46 12.01 -3.35 -2.22
CA LEU A 46 11.87 -1.95 -2.59
C LEU A 46 13.03 -1.49 -3.47
N GLY A 47 12.70 -0.82 -4.56
CA GLY A 47 13.66 -0.36 -5.55
C GLY A 47 14.18 -1.45 -6.51
N ARG A 48 13.84 -2.74 -6.29
CA ARG A 48 14.18 -3.85 -7.17
C ARG A 48 12.98 -4.23 -8.04
N ASN A 49 12.06 -4.96 -7.47
CA ASN A 49 10.83 -5.45 -8.13
C ASN A 49 9.56 -4.89 -7.52
N THR A 50 9.66 -4.12 -6.45
CA THR A 50 8.51 -3.55 -5.74
C THR A 50 8.76 -2.09 -5.44
N GLU A 51 7.76 -1.26 -5.63
CA GLU A 51 7.69 0.12 -5.18
C GLU A 51 6.48 0.28 -4.27
N ALA A 52 6.64 1.04 -3.20
CA ALA A 52 5.55 1.32 -2.26
C ALA A 52 5.49 2.82 -1.99
N TYR A 53 4.30 3.38 -2.11
CA TYR A 53 4.04 4.76 -1.78
C TYR A 53 2.70 4.89 -1.06
N VAL A 54 2.78 5.25 0.22
CA VAL A 54 1.61 5.31 1.11
C VAL A 54 0.81 4.01 0.99
N ASP A 55 -0.41 4.02 0.48
CA ASP A 55 -1.31 2.86 0.38
C ASP A 55 -1.11 2.03 -0.90
N ASP A 56 -0.34 2.51 -1.85
CA ASP A 56 -0.16 1.88 -3.14
C ASP A 56 1.13 1.04 -3.19
N ILE A 57 1.01 -0.22 -3.60
CA ILE A 57 2.12 -1.13 -3.82
C ILE A 57 2.12 -1.55 -5.29
N VAL A 58 3.24 -1.37 -5.96
CA VAL A 58 3.43 -1.80 -7.35
C VAL A 58 4.50 -2.87 -7.40
N VAL A 59 4.15 -4.03 -7.93
CA VAL A 59 5.10 -5.10 -8.24
C VAL A 59 5.36 -5.09 -9.74
N LYS A 60 6.64 -5.01 -10.11
CA LYS A 60 7.08 -4.95 -11.50
C LYS A 60 8.05 -6.08 -11.78
N SER A 61 7.97 -6.66 -12.95
CA SER A 61 8.89 -7.68 -13.43
C SER A 61 9.27 -7.41 -14.86
N ARG A 62 10.50 -7.73 -15.23
CA ARG A 62 10.97 -7.57 -16.61
C ARG A 62 10.36 -8.58 -17.56
N GLU A 63 10.06 -9.77 -17.05
CA GLU A 63 9.52 -10.88 -17.82
C GLU A 63 8.23 -11.38 -17.15
N ALA A 64 7.22 -11.71 -17.98
CA ALA A 64 5.93 -12.21 -17.48
C ALA A 64 6.06 -13.45 -16.60
N ARG A 65 7.00 -14.35 -16.93
CA ARG A 65 7.22 -15.60 -16.16
C ARG A 65 7.78 -15.35 -14.76
N THR A 66 8.51 -14.26 -14.53
CA THR A 66 9.07 -13.93 -13.20
C THR A 66 8.07 -13.15 -12.35
N LEU A 67 7.00 -12.60 -12.94
CA LEU A 67 6.00 -11.82 -12.23
C LEU A 67 5.34 -12.61 -11.10
N ILE A 68 5.03 -13.88 -11.33
CA ILE A 68 4.38 -14.73 -10.31
C ILE A 68 5.29 -14.92 -9.12
N GLN A 69 6.59 -15.18 -9.34
CA GLN A 69 7.57 -15.33 -8.26
C GLN A 69 7.74 -14.02 -7.48
N ASP A 70 7.79 -12.89 -8.17
CA ASP A 70 7.89 -11.57 -7.55
C ASP A 70 6.65 -11.25 -6.70
N LEU A 71 5.46 -11.64 -7.18
CA LEU A 71 4.20 -11.53 -6.43
C LEU A 71 4.20 -12.44 -5.20
N GLU A 72 4.62 -13.70 -5.33
CA GLU A 72 4.71 -14.64 -4.20
C GLU A 72 5.63 -14.10 -3.10
N MET A 73 6.81 -13.58 -3.46
CA MET A 73 7.73 -12.95 -2.52
C MET A 73 7.08 -11.75 -1.80
N THR A 74 6.39 -10.90 -2.57
CA THR A 74 5.71 -9.73 -2.02
C THR A 74 4.60 -10.14 -1.06
N PHE A 75 3.76 -11.10 -1.44
CA PHE A 75 2.69 -11.58 -0.57
C PHE A 75 3.20 -12.28 0.69
N ALA A 76 4.29 -13.03 0.59
CA ALA A 76 4.94 -13.64 1.75
C ALA A 76 5.42 -12.57 2.74
N SER A 77 6.05 -11.51 2.24
CA SER A 77 6.50 -10.37 3.06
C SER A 77 5.35 -9.65 3.74
N LEU A 78 4.26 -9.38 3.01
CA LEU A 78 3.07 -8.72 3.57
C LEU A 78 2.36 -9.57 4.64
N ARG A 79 2.33 -10.89 4.46
CA ARG A 79 1.78 -11.81 5.46
C ARG A 79 2.56 -11.81 6.77
N GLN A 80 3.87 -11.65 6.73
CA GLN A 80 4.71 -11.58 7.94
C GLN A 80 4.33 -10.40 8.85
N VAL A 81 3.83 -9.32 8.28
CA VAL A 81 3.38 -8.13 9.03
C VAL A 81 1.85 -8.07 9.15
N ASN A 82 1.14 -9.15 8.83
CA ASN A 82 -0.32 -9.24 8.86
C ASN A 82 -1.05 -8.15 8.05
N LEU A 83 -0.43 -7.66 6.98
CA LEU A 83 -1.04 -6.66 6.11
C LEU A 83 -2.03 -7.34 5.16
N ARG A 84 -3.23 -6.78 5.09
CA ARG A 84 -4.29 -7.24 4.20
C ARG A 84 -4.42 -6.32 3.00
N LEU A 85 -4.58 -6.91 1.82
CA LEU A 85 -4.86 -6.20 0.59
C LEU A 85 -6.37 -6.18 0.31
N ASN A 86 -6.84 -5.16 -0.38
CA ASN A 86 -8.22 -5.13 -0.88
C ASN A 86 -8.25 -5.68 -2.31
N PRO A 87 -8.80 -6.89 -2.55
CA PRO A 87 -8.80 -7.51 -3.88
C PRO A 87 -9.54 -6.68 -4.94
N GLU A 88 -10.58 -5.95 -4.56
CA GLU A 88 -11.37 -5.12 -5.47
C GLU A 88 -10.59 -3.95 -6.06
N LYS A 89 -9.53 -3.51 -5.35
CA LYS A 89 -8.64 -2.43 -5.80
C LYS A 89 -7.35 -2.96 -6.43
N CYS A 90 -7.12 -4.26 -6.41
CA CYS A 90 -5.93 -4.87 -6.98
C CYS A 90 -6.12 -5.15 -8.47
N VAL A 91 -5.09 -4.87 -9.25
CA VAL A 91 -5.04 -5.17 -10.69
C VAL A 91 -3.78 -5.96 -10.96
N PHE A 92 -3.90 -7.08 -11.66
CA PHE A 92 -2.80 -8.01 -11.92
C PHE A 92 -2.59 -8.24 -13.42
N GLY A 93 -1.35 -8.51 -13.80
CA GLY A 93 -1.00 -8.93 -15.15
C GLY A 93 -1.27 -7.89 -16.22
N VAL A 94 -1.15 -6.62 -15.90
CA VAL A 94 -1.36 -5.50 -16.83
C VAL A 94 -0.03 -4.95 -17.32
N PRO A 95 0.05 -4.51 -18.61
CA PRO A 95 1.27 -3.91 -19.16
C PRO A 95 1.55 -2.51 -18.61
N SER A 96 0.56 -1.86 -18.02
CA SER A 96 0.65 -0.55 -17.41
C SER A 96 -0.31 -0.41 -16.24
N GLY A 97 0.03 0.44 -15.29
CA GLY A 97 -0.79 0.70 -14.10
C GLY A 97 -0.80 2.18 -13.73
N LYS A 98 -1.85 2.59 -13.02
CA LYS A 98 -1.94 3.94 -12.45
C LYS A 98 -1.22 3.96 -11.10
N LEU A 99 -0.29 4.89 -10.93
CA LEU A 99 0.41 5.13 -9.67
C LEU A 99 0.54 6.65 -9.48
N LEU A 100 0.11 7.15 -8.30
CA LEU A 100 0.18 8.58 -7.97
C LEU A 100 -0.48 9.50 -9.01
N GLY A 101 -1.48 9.02 -9.73
CA GLY A 101 -2.15 9.77 -10.78
C GLY A 101 -1.41 9.80 -12.12
N PHE A 102 -0.28 9.10 -12.24
CA PHE A 102 0.44 8.89 -13.48
C PHE A 102 0.18 7.48 -14.04
N LEU A 103 0.32 7.32 -15.35
CA LEU A 103 0.36 6.03 -16.00
C LEU A 103 1.81 5.54 -16.04
N VAL A 104 2.07 4.41 -15.42
CA VAL A 104 3.39 3.75 -15.44
C VAL A 104 3.32 2.58 -16.41
N SER A 105 4.15 2.61 -17.45
CA SER A 105 4.23 1.59 -18.51
C SER A 105 5.68 1.18 -18.77
N HIS A 106 5.88 0.26 -19.70
CA HIS A 106 7.22 -0.09 -20.20
C HIS A 106 7.97 1.13 -20.78
N ARG A 107 7.23 2.13 -21.30
CA ARG A 107 7.82 3.37 -21.84
C ARG A 107 8.27 4.36 -20.77
N GLY A 108 7.87 4.15 -19.52
CA GLY A 108 8.16 5.04 -18.39
C GLY A 108 6.89 5.61 -17.76
N ILE A 109 7.01 6.82 -17.24
CA ILE A 109 5.91 7.54 -16.56
C ILE A 109 5.25 8.48 -17.57
N GLU A 110 3.96 8.30 -17.79
CA GLU A 110 3.15 9.10 -18.70
C GLU A 110 2.05 9.84 -17.94
N ALA A 111 1.64 11.00 -18.46
CA ALA A 111 0.49 11.71 -17.90
C ALA A 111 -0.79 10.89 -18.08
N ASN A 112 -1.66 10.88 -17.07
CA ASN A 112 -2.93 10.17 -17.15
C ASN A 112 -3.87 10.89 -18.15
N PRO A 113 -4.30 10.24 -19.26
CA PRO A 113 -5.17 10.85 -20.27
C PRO A 113 -6.50 11.35 -19.71
N GLU A 114 -7.03 10.70 -18.66
CA GLU A 114 -8.27 11.12 -18.02
C GLU A 114 -8.14 12.48 -17.31
N LYS A 115 -6.93 12.80 -16.78
CA LYS A 115 -6.67 14.09 -16.15
C LYS A 115 -6.42 15.20 -17.18
N ILE A 116 -5.87 14.86 -18.34
CA ILE A 116 -5.65 15.83 -19.42
C ILE A 116 -6.97 16.26 -20.06
N LYS A 117 -7.96 15.37 -20.15
CA LYS A 117 -9.30 15.69 -20.66
C LYS A 117 -10.14 16.58 -19.72
N ALA A 118 -9.72 16.72 -18.46
CA ALA A 118 -10.43 17.51 -17.47
C ALA A 118 -9.95 18.99 -17.41
N ILE A 119 -8.99 19.38 -18.25
CA ILE A 119 -8.52 20.73 -18.47
C ILE A 119 -9.15 21.27 -19.76
#